data_c587faefe6ea5fc3ae1955dc7ffd0ac9
#
_entry.id   c587faefe6ea5fc3ae1955dc7ffd0ac9
#
_cell.length_a   1.000
_cell.length_b   1.000
_cell.length_c   1.000
_cell.angle_alpha   90.00
_cell.angle_beta   90.00
_cell.angle_gamma   90.00
#
_symmetry.space_group_name_H-M   'P 1'
#
loop_
_entity.id
_entity.type
_entity.pdbx_description
1 polymer ?
#
loop_
_entity_poly.entity_id
_entity_poly.type
_entity_poly.pdbx_seq_one_letter_code
_entity_poly.pdbx_strand_id
1 'polypeptide(L)'
;GLDSISLSGTNADGWYIDEAKKALEDGSISFAGKYSAPDYELILSKNCDLAIESTMIYHKPEVKEKLEQFGIPVLVEHSSYESHPLGRTEWLKLYGVLLGKEELADKLFQEQVDKLKAIEDSESTGKTVAFFYINSVGAANVRKSGDYVSKMIELAGGKYIFSDLGCLLYTSPSPRD
;
A
#
# COMPACT_ATOMS: atom_id res chain seq x y z
N GLY A 1 2.45 -6.67 16.42
CA GLY A 1 1.96 -5.32 16.44
C GLY A 1 3.04 -4.30 16.20
N LEU A 2 2.84 -3.09 16.69
CA LEU A 2 3.80 -1.99 16.52
C LEU A 2 5.17 -2.27 17.16
N ASP A 3 5.23 -3.16 18.13
CA ASP A 3 6.48 -3.57 18.82
C ASP A 3 7.57 -4.11 17.88
N SER A 4 7.17 -4.54 16.68
CA SER A 4 8.11 -5.02 15.66
C SER A 4 8.58 -3.91 14.70
N ILE A 5 8.11 -2.68 14.90
CA ILE A 5 8.46 -1.52 14.07
C ILE A 5 9.33 -0.58 14.90
N SER A 6 10.61 -0.50 14.58
CA SER A 6 11.56 0.40 15.26
C SER A 6 11.63 1.77 14.61
N LEU A 7 11.45 1.81 13.29
CA LEU A 7 11.65 3.00 12.47
C LEU A 7 10.51 3.19 11.45
N SER A 8 10.24 4.44 11.13
CA SER A 8 9.31 4.83 10.08
C SER A 8 9.92 5.86 9.14
N GLY A 9 9.72 5.68 7.83
CA GLY A 9 10.02 6.68 6.79
C GLY A 9 8.98 7.79 6.67
N THR A 10 7.91 7.72 7.47
CA THR A 10 6.82 8.69 7.53
C THR A 10 6.74 9.27 8.94
N ASN A 11 6.68 10.59 9.07
CA ASN A 11 6.51 11.25 10.37
C ASN A 11 5.08 11.07 10.92
N ALA A 12 4.83 11.46 12.16
CA ALA A 12 3.54 11.29 12.83
C ALA A 12 2.36 11.92 12.05
N ASP A 13 2.55 13.08 11.44
CA ASP A 13 1.51 13.78 10.68
C ASP A 13 1.08 13.05 9.40
N GLY A 14 1.93 12.18 8.87
CA GLY A 14 1.66 11.39 7.68
C GLY A 14 0.92 10.07 7.95
N TRP A 15 0.71 9.70 9.21
CA TRP A 15 0.00 8.49 9.57
C TRP A 15 -1.48 8.77 9.84
N TYR A 16 -2.35 7.83 9.44
CA TYR A 16 -3.80 7.86 9.70
C TYR A 16 -4.22 6.92 10.84
N ILE A 17 -3.29 6.07 11.32
CA ILE A 17 -3.50 5.12 12.42
C ILE A 17 -3.04 5.81 13.70
N ASP A 18 -3.94 6.02 14.65
CA ASP A 18 -3.66 6.79 15.87
C ASP A 18 -2.59 6.13 16.75
N GLU A 19 -2.56 4.79 16.81
CA GLU A 19 -1.54 4.05 17.54
C GLU A 19 -0.13 4.28 16.96
N ALA A 20 -0.02 4.36 15.63
CA ALA A 20 1.26 4.64 14.96
C ALA A 20 1.71 6.08 15.18
N LYS A 21 0.78 7.06 15.13
CA LYS A 21 1.07 8.46 15.49
C LYS A 21 1.63 8.56 16.90
N LYS A 22 0.91 7.97 17.85
CA LYS A 22 1.30 7.99 19.26
C LYS A 22 2.66 7.35 19.48
N ALA A 23 2.95 6.22 18.81
CA ALA A 23 4.24 5.56 18.92
C ALA A 23 5.40 6.40 18.37
N LEU A 24 5.14 7.24 17.35
CA LEU A 24 6.11 8.21 16.85
C LEU A 24 6.26 9.42 17.79
N GLU A 25 5.17 9.89 18.39
CA GLU A 25 5.17 11.02 19.33
C GLU A 25 5.86 10.68 20.67
N ASP A 26 5.67 9.47 21.18
CA ASP A 26 6.30 9.01 22.41
C ASP A 26 7.71 8.41 22.22
N GLY A 27 8.15 8.27 20.95
CA GLY A 27 9.49 7.79 20.60
C GLY A 27 9.65 6.27 20.59
N SER A 28 8.57 5.50 20.76
CA SER A 28 8.58 4.04 20.61
C SER A 28 8.95 3.63 19.19
N ILE A 29 8.50 4.42 18.20
CA ILE A 29 8.95 4.36 16.80
C ILE A 29 9.69 5.66 16.51
N SER A 30 10.84 5.60 15.86
CA SER A 30 11.60 6.79 15.48
C SER A 30 11.42 7.12 14.00
N PHE A 31 11.35 8.39 13.64
CA PHE A 31 11.35 8.82 12.24
C PHE A 31 12.77 8.75 11.69
N ALA A 32 12.99 7.91 10.69
CA ALA A 32 14.31 7.63 10.09
C ALA A 32 14.57 8.42 8.79
N GLY A 33 13.80 9.47 8.52
CA GLY A 33 13.90 10.19 7.25
C GLY A 33 13.07 9.55 6.15
N LYS A 34 12.96 10.22 5.01
CA LYS A 34 12.22 9.72 3.84
C LYS A 34 13.04 8.65 3.10
N TYR A 35 12.36 7.80 2.32
CA TYR A 35 12.99 6.79 1.46
C TYR A 35 14.15 7.33 0.60
N SER A 36 14.10 8.60 0.21
CA SER A 36 15.12 9.24 -0.64
C SER A 36 16.31 9.84 0.13
N ALA A 37 16.19 9.96 1.44
CA ALA A 37 17.22 10.53 2.31
C ALA A 37 17.06 9.97 3.74
N PRO A 38 17.31 8.67 3.96
CA PRO A 38 17.18 8.06 5.26
C PRO A 38 18.36 8.43 6.17
N ASP A 39 18.10 8.43 7.47
CA ASP A 39 19.12 8.58 8.51
C ASP A 39 19.80 7.22 8.76
N TYR A 40 20.88 6.97 8.06
CA TYR A 40 21.61 5.71 8.16
C TYR A 40 22.22 5.47 9.55
N GLU A 41 22.63 6.52 10.27
CA GLU A 41 23.19 6.39 11.61
C GLU A 41 22.12 5.90 12.58
N LEU A 42 20.94 6.49 12.52
CA LEU A 42 19.79 6.06 13.31
C LEU A 42 19.37 4.62 12.96
N ILE A 43 19.29 4.28 11.67
CA ILE A 43 18.93 2.93 11.21
C ILE A 43 19.91 1.89 11.77
N LEU A 44 21.20 2.13 11.68
CA LEU A 44 22.21 1.24 12.21
C LEU A 44 22.17 1.15 13.74
N SER A 45 21.92 2.26 14.43
CA SER A 45 21.84 2.28 15.90
C SER A 45 20.67 1.46 16.45
N LYS A 46 19.61 1.27 15.67
CA LYS A 46 18.41 0.49 16.04
C LYS A 46 18.55 -1.00 15.74
N ASN A 47 19.64 -1.43 15.09
CA ASN A 47 19.89 -2.83 14.70
C ASN A 47 18.69 -3.43 13.94
N CYS A 48 18.24 -2.78 12.90
CA CYS A 48 17.10 -3.25 12.11
C CYS A 48 17.46 -4.54 11.36
N ASP A 49 16.60 -5.54 11.44
CA ASP A 49 16.76 -6.84 10.76
C ASP A 49 16.30 -6.81 9.31
N LEU A 50 15.37 -5.90 8.97
CA LEU A 50 14.73 -5.79 7.66
C LEU A 50 14.29 -4.35 7.41
N ALA A 51 14.52 -3.86 6.22
CA ALA A 51 13.88 -2.65 5.71
C ALA A 51 12.74 -3.03 4.77
N ILE A 52 11.55 -2.48 4.99
CA ILE A 52 10.39 -2.62 4.10
C ILE A 52 10.18 -1.29 3.40
N GLU A 53 10.39 -1.27 2.10
CA GLU A 53 10.32 -0.07 1.28
C GLU A 53 9.19 -0.17 0.26
N SER A 54 8.59 0.95 -0.08
CA SER A 54 7.66 1.01 -1.21
C SER A 54 8.41 1.00 -2.53
N THR A 55 7.70 0.83 -3.65
CA THR A 55 8.28 0.88 -4.99
C THR A 55 8.92 2.24 -5.32
N MET A 56 8.66 3.29 -4.53
CA MET A 56 9.36 4.58 -4.65
C MET A 56 10.87 4.45 -4.48
N ILE A 57 11.36 3.40 -3.80
CA ILE A 57 12.79 3.12 -3.63
C ILE A 57 13.50 2.92 -4.99
N TYR A 58 12.79 2.51 -6.03
CA TYR A 58 13.35 2.36 -7.38
C TYR A 58 13.79 3.69 -8.01
N HIS A 59 13.29 4.83 -7.53
CA HIS A 59 13.77 6.15 -7.92
C HIS A 59 15.07 6.55 -7.21
N LYS A 60 15.48 5.75 -6.21
CA LYS A 60 16.67 5.95 -5.38
C LYS A 60 17.38 4.61 -5.11
N PRO A 61 17.83 3.90 -6.17
CA PRO A 61 18.43 2.57 -6.01
C PRO A 61 19.66 2.59 -5.10
N GLU A 62 20.39 3.69 -5.07
CA GLU A 62 21.54 3.87 -4.19
C GLU A 62 21.22 3.74 -2.69
N VAL A 63 19.97 4.07 -2.30
CA VAL A 63 19.53 3.91 -0.90
C VAL A 63 19.36 2.42 -0.58
N LYS A 64 18.71 1.68 -1.47
CA LYS A 64 18.55 0.23 -1.32
C LYS A 64 19.91 -0.46 -1.24
N GLU A 65 20.80 -0.17 -2.19
CA GLU A 65 22.17 -0.72 -2.21
C GLU A 65 22.93 -0.41 -0.92
N LYS A 66 22.78 0.80 -0.38
CA LYS A 66 23.44 1.22 0.84
C LYS A 66 22.94 0.46 2.08
N LEU A 67 21.64 0.23 2.19
CA LEU A 67 21.06 -0.59 3.26
C LEU A 67 21.56 -2.02 3.18
N GLU A 68 21.59 -2.61 1.99
CA GLU A 68 22.10 -3.97 1.76
C GLU A 68 23.62 -4.08 2.05
N GLN A 69 24.42 -3.05 1.74
CA GLN A 69 25.82 -2.99 2.13
C GLN A 69 26.02 -2.97 3.65
N PHE A 70 25.08 -2.42 4.39
CA PHE A 70 25.07 -2.47 5.86
C PHE A 70 24.57 -3.81 6.42
N GLY A 71 24.22 -4.76 5.56
CA GLY A 71 23.71 -6.08 5.96
C GLY A 71 22.22 -6.08 6.29
N ILE A 72 21.50 -5.01 5.97
CA ILE A 72 20.04 -4.90 6.17
C ILE A 72 19.36 -5.30 4.86
N PRO A 73 18.71 -6.48 4.79
CA PRO A 73 17.95 -6.87 3.60
C PRO A 73 16.80 -5.90 3.35
N VAL A 74 16.48 -5.67 2.06
CA VAL A 74 15.41 -4.75 1.67
C VAL A 74 14.31 -5.52 0.96
N LEU A 75 13.13 -5.57 1.58
CA LEU A 75 11.89 -6.03 0.95
C LEU A 75 11.20 -4.86 0.28
N VAL A 76 10.99 -4.94 -1.03
CA VAL A 76 10.17 -3.95 -1.74
C VAL A 76 8.72 -4.43 -1.78
N GLU A 77 7.85 -3.66 -1.17
CA GLU A 77 6.42 -3.94 -1.01
C GLU A 77 5.67 -3.55 -2.29
N HIS A 78 4.90 -4.49 -2.85
CA HIS A 78 4.19 -4.34 -4.12
C HIS A 78 2.66 -4.45 -4.02
N SER A 79 2.08 -4.48 -2.81
CA SER A 79 0.62 -4.64 -2.65
C SER A 79 -0.20 -3.62 -3.43
N SER A 80 0.35 -2.41 -3.59
CA SER A 80 -0.29 -1.34 -4.35
C SER A 80 -0.45 -1.64 -5.85
N TYR A 81 0.29 -2.62 -6.39
CA TYR A 81 0.21 -3.05 -7.78
C TYR A 81 -0.78 -4.21 -8.00
N GLU A 82 -1.30 -4.79 -6.93
CA GLU A 82 -2.32 -5.82 -7.04
C GLU A 82 -3.61 -5.24 -7.64
N SER A 83 -4.08 -5.86 -8.71
CA SER A 83 -5.29 -5.43 -9.41
C SER A 83 -6.57 -5.92 -8.72
N HIS A 84 -6.48 -6.97 -7.90
CA HIS A 84 -7.60 -7.52 -7.16
C HIS A 84 -7.57 -7.08 -5.70
N PRO A 85 -8.71 -6.67 -5.09
CA PRO A 85 -8.75 -6.24 -3.69
C PRO A 85 -8.20 -7.27 -2.70
N LEU A 86 -8.52 -8.56 -2.90
CA LEU A 86 -7.97 -9.64 -2.07
C LEU A 86 -6.47 -9.81 -2.27
N GLY A 87 -5.93 -9.60 -3.46
CA GLY A 87 -4.48 -9.65 -3.69
C GLY A 87 -3.76 -8.65 -2.80
N ARG A 88 -4.30 -7.44 -2.65
CA ARG A 88 -3.73 -6.44 -1.73
C ARG A 88 -3.76 -6.89 -0.27
N THR A 89 -4.86 -7.48 0.16
CA THR A 89 -4.99 -7.97 1.55
C THR A 89 -4.20 -9.26 1.79
N GLU A 90 -3.93 -10.04 0.77
CA GLU A 90 -3.14 -11.28 0.87
C GLU A 90 -1.68 -11.02 1.30
N TRP A 91 -1.15 -9.84 1.03
CA TRP A 91 0.16 -9.41 1.54
C TRP A 91 0.27 -9.48 3.07
N LEU A 92 -0.86 -9.48 3.77
CA LEU A 92 -0.92 -9.73 5.21
C LEU A 92 -0.26 -11.06 5.60
N LYS A 93 -0.36 -12.09 4.75
CA LYS A 93 0.27 -13.40 4.99
C LYS A 93 1.80 -13.31 5.00
N LEU A 94 2.38 -12.51 4.09
CA LEU A 94 3.82 -12.25 4.09
C LEU A 94 4.26 -11.61 5.42
N TYR A 95 3.51 -10.60 5.89
CA TYR A 95 3.78 -10.00 7.19
C TYR A 95 3.55 -10.99 8.35
N GLY A 96 2.58 -11.90 8.20
CA GLY A 96 2.37 -13.00 9.15
C GLY A 96 3.61 -13.85 9.30
N VAL A 97 4.22 -14.28 8.18
CA VAL A 97 5.46 -15.06 8.18
C VAL A 97 6.61 -14.28 8.81
N LEU A 98 6.80 -13.01 8.41
CA LEU A 98 7.89 -12.16 8.93
C LEU A 98 7.80 -11.94 10.45
N LEU A 99 6.60 -11.98 11.01
CA LEU A 99 6.34 -11.69 12.42
C LEU A 99 6.01 -12.94 13.26
N GLY A 100 6.06 -14.14 12.68
CA GLY A 100 5.68 -15.39 13.35
C GLY A 100 4.20 -15.40 13.78
N LYS A 101 3.32 -14.86 12.92
CA LYS A 101 1.87 -14.72 13.18
C LYS A 101 1.03 -15.26 12.02
N GLU A 102 1.48 -16.33 11.39
CA GLU A 102 0.90 -16.91 10.18
C GLU A 102 -0.58 -17.28 10.40
N GLU A 103 -0.88 -17.97 11.50
CA GLU A 103 -2.26 -18.37 11.81
C GLU A 103 -3.22 -17.17 11.95
N LEU A 104 -2.74 -16.08 12.55
CA LEU A 104 -3.52 -14.85 12.68
C LEU A 104 -3.72 -14.20 11.31
N ALA A 105 -2.67 -14.14 10.50
CA ALA A 105 -2.72 -13.56 9.15
C ALA A 105 -3.67 -14.35 8.24
N ASP A 106 -3.58 -15.67 8.26
CA ASP A 106 -4.48 -16.56 7.51
C ASP A 106 -5.93 -16.39 7.94
N LYS A 107 -6.19 -16.35 9.24
CA LYS A 107 -7.54 -16.11 9.78
C LYS A 107 -8.11 -14.77 9.29
N LEU A 108 -7.35 -13.68 9.42
CA LEU A 108 -7.78 -12.34 9.02
C LEU A 108 -8.00 -12.25 7.51
N PHE A 109 -7.14 -12.90 6.72
CA PHE A 109 -7.33 -12.97 5.28
C PHE A 109 -8.58 -13.77 4.90
N GLN A 110 -8.81 -14.94 5.53
CA GLN A 110 -9.99 -15.75 5.27
C GLN A 110 -11.29 -15.02 5.61
N GLU A 111 -11.31 -14.24 6.69
CA GLU A 111 -12.45 -13.36 7.02
C GLU A 111 -12.76 -12.36 5.90
N GLN A 112 -11.74 -11.83 5.20
CA GLN A 112 -11.97 -10.94 4.05
C GLN A 112 -12.49 -11.72 2.83
N VAL A 113 -11.98 -12.91 2.58
CA VAL A 113 -12.46 -13.80 1.51
C VAL A 113 -13.95 -14.12 1.70
N ASP A 114 -14.34 -14.48 2.93
CA ASP A 114 -15.72 -14.85 3.24
C ASP A 114 -16.68 -13.65 3.11
N LYS A 115 -16.25 -12.46 3.53
CA LYS A 115 -17.01 -11.22 3.32
C LYS A 115 -17.18 -10.89 1.84
N LEU A 116 -16.13 -11.09 1.03
CA LEU A 116 -16.21 -10.84 -0.41
C LEU A 116 -17.16 -11.82 -1.09
N LYS A 117 -17.08 -13.12 -0.78
CA LYS A 117 -18.02 -14.11 -1.30
C LYS A 117 -19.48 -13.74 -1.01
N ALA A 118 -19.78 -13.30 0.20
CA ALA A 118 -21.13 -12.86 0.55
C ALA A 118 -21.61 -11.66 -0.29
N ILE A 119 -20.70 -10.84 -0.80
CA ILE A 119 -21.02 -9.72 -1.70
C ILE A 119 -21.17 -10.24 -3.13
N GLU A 120 -20.30 -11.11 -3.61
CA GLU A 120 -20.33 -11.69 -4.97
C GLU A 120 -21.63 -12.48 -5.23
N ASP A 121 -22.18 -13.11 -4.20
CA ASP A 121 -23.45 -13.84 -4.26
C ASP A 121 -24.67 -12.89 -4.28
N SER A 122 -24.46 -11.58 -4.13
CA SER A 122 -25.54 -10.59 -4.18
C SER A 122 -25.94 -10.26 -5.63
N GLU A 123 -27.21 -9.92 -5.82
CA GLU A 123 -27.69 -9.48 -7.13
C GLU A 123 -27.02 -8.17 -7.56
N SER A 124 -26.75 -8.04 -8.85
CA SER A 124 -26.22 -6.79 -9.41
C SER A 124 -27.16 -5.62 -9.09
N THR A 125 -26.59 -4.53 -8.62
CA THR A 125 -27.33 -3.31 -8.30
C THR A 125 -27.85 -2.59 -9.55
N GLY A 126 -27.34 -2.92 -10.74
CA GLY A 126 -27.60 -2.21 -12.01
C GLY A 126 -27.12 -0.76 -12.04
N LYS A 127 -26.48 -0.29 -10.97
CA LYS A 127 -26.01 1.10 -10.85
C LYS A 127 -24.73 1.33 -11.62
N THR A 128 -24.65 2.44 -12.33
CA THR A 128 -23.42 2.92 -12.96
C THR A 128 -22.68 3.83 -12.00
N VAL A 129 -21.39 3.59 -11.81
CA VAL A 129 -20.53 4.31 -10.87
C VAL A 129 -19.39 4.98 -11.62
N ALA A 130 -19.19 6.28 -11.36
CA ALA A 130 -18.02 7.03 -11.78
C ALA A 130 -17.11 7.28 -10.57
N PHE A 131 -15.85 6.90 -10.69
CA PHE A 131 -14.81 7.23 -9.70
C PHE A 131 -13.76 8.11 -10.37
N PHE A 132 -13.65 9.35 -9.92
CA PHE A 132 -12.72 10.32 -10.49
C PHE A 132 -12.34 11.39 -9.46
N TYR A 133 -11.27 12.13 -9.74
CA TYR A 133 -10.97 13.38 -9.04
C TYR A 133 -10.57 14.46 -10.05
N ILE A 134 -10.80 15.71 -9.69
CA ILE A 134 -10.37 16.85 -10.49
C ILE A 134 -8.98 17.27 -10.00
N ASN A 135 -8.03 17.32 -10.90
CA ASN A 135 -6.67 17.75 -10.58
C ASN A 135 -6.54 19.29 -10.56
N SER A 136 -5.35 19.79 -10.23
CA SER A 136 -5.08 21.24 -10.10
C SER A 136 -5.22 22.04 -11.39
N VAL A 137 -5.22 21.37 -12.57
CA VAL A 137 -5.43 22.00 -13.88
C VAL A 137 -6.86 21.82 -14.41
N GLY A 138 -7.80 21.36 -13.57
CA GLY A 138 -9.20 21.19 -13.92
C GLY A 138 -9.51 19.94 -14.75
N ALA A 139 -8.56 19.04 -14.96
CA ALA A 139 -8.79 17.79 -15.69
C ALA A 139 -9.31 16.69 -14.76
N ALA A 140 -10.24 15.87 -15.25
CA ALA A 140 -10.72 14.70 -14.53
C ALA A 140 -9.73 13.54 -14.70
N ASN A 141 -9.23 13.02 -13.57
CA ASN A 141 -8.44 11.79 -13.53
C ASN A 141 -9.35 10.62 -13.15
N VAL A 142 -9.32 9.58 -13.95
CA VAL A 142 -10.15 8.38 -13.79
C VAL A 142 -9.26 7.14 -13.61
N ARG A 143 -9.80 6.08 -13.06
CA ARG A 143 -9.10 4.80 -12.95
C ARG A 143 -9.28 3.98 -14.23
N LYS A 144 -8.24 3.22 -14.60
CA LYS A 144 -8.30 2.27 -15.72
C LYS A 144 -9.22 1.10 -15.37
N SER A 145 -9.76 0.42 -16.37
CA SER A 145 -10.61 -0.75 -16.18
C SER A 145 -9.95 -1.89 -15.41
N GLY A 146 -8.62 -2.04 -15.49
CA GLY A 146 -7.85 -3.04 -14.73
C GLY A 146 -7.39 -2.59 -13.34
N ASP A 147 -7.76 -1.37 -12.90
CA ASP A 147 -7.42 -0.88 -11.56
C ASP A 147 -8.29 -1.57 -10.49
N TYR A 148 -7.72 -1.75 -9.30
CA TYR A 148 -8.43 -2.40 -8.20
C TYR A 148 -9.73 -1.69 -7.80
N VAL A 149 -9.82 -0.35 -7.95
CA VAL A 149 -11.05 0.40 -7.66
C VAL A 149 -12.16 0.02 -8.64
N SER A 150 -11.84 -0.10 -9.94
CA SER A 150 -12.79 -0.57 -10.94
C SER A 150 -13.28 -1.97 -10.59
N LYS A 151 -12.36 -2.84 -10.15
CA LYS A 151 -12.68 -4.20 -9.72
C LYS A 151 -13.54 -4.22 -8.47
N MET A 152 -13.30 -3.36 -7.49
CA MET A 152 -14.16 -3.23 -6.31
C MET A 152 -15.58 -2.80 -6.67
N ILE A 153 -15.76 -1.89 -7.64
CA ILE A 153 -17.07 -1.46 -8.12
C ILE A 153 -17.81 -2.63 -8.75
N GLU A 154 -17.14 -3.42 -9.59
CA GLU A 154 -17.70 -4.61 -10.22
C GLU A 154 -18.10 -5.67 -9.19
N LEU A 155 -17.22 -5.98 -8.23
CA LEU A 155 -17.48 -6.93 -7.15
C LEU A 155 -18.67 -6.51 -6.26
N ALA A 156 -18.88 -5.20 -6.09
CA ALA A 156 -20.04 -4.67 -5.39
C ALA A 156 -21.33 -4.65 -6.26
N GLY A 157 -21.33 -5.30 -7.43
CA GLY A 157 -22.46 -5.38 -8.35
C GLY A 157 -22.76 -4.08 -9.11
N GLY A 158 -21.82 -3.12 -9.12
CA GLY A 158 -21.92 -1.88 -9.89
C GLY A 158 -21.29 -2.03 -11.29
N LYS A 159 -21.64 -1.10 -12.18
CA LYS A 159 -20.99 -0.96 -13.49
C LYS A 159 -20.08 0.26 -13.48
N TYR A 160 -18.77 0.08 -13.68
CA TYR A 160 -17.85 1.20 -13.81
C TYR A 160 -18.01 1.88 -15.17
N ILE A 161 -18.30 3.21 -15.16
CA ILE A 161 -18.66 3.93 -16.39
C ILE A 161 -17.48 4.02 -17.38
N PHE A 162 -16.25 3.98 -16.88
CA PHE A 162 -15.03 4.08 -17.69
C PHE A 162 -14.39 2.72 -17.98
N SER A 163 -15.17 1.62 -17.93
CA SER A 163 -14.68 0.26 -18.21
C SER A 163 -14.08 0.09 -19.60
N ASP A 164 -14.58 0.86 -20.58
CA ASP A 164 -14.15 0.80 -21.98
C ASP A 164 -12.95 1.72 -22.29
N LEU A 165 -12.51 2.52 -21.32
CA LEU A 165 -11.29 3.30 -21.46
C LEU A 165 -10.08 2.36 -21.40
N GLY A 166 -9.84 1.70 -22.52
CA GLY A 166 -8.64 0.93 -22.77
C GLY A 166 -7.39 1.78 -22.63
N CYS A 167 -6.29 1.15 -22.52
CA CYS A 167 -4.95 1.55 -22.14
C CYS A 167 -4.38 2.88 -22.68
N LEU A 168 -5.09 3.73 -23.42
CA LEU A 168 -4.40 4.72 -24.26
C LEU A 168 -4.86 6.18 -24.19
N LEU A 169 -5.91 6.59 -23.49
CA LEU A 169 -6.39 7.94 -23.82
C LEU A 169 -6.60 8.95 -22.70
N TYR A 170 -6.58 8.60 -21.43
CA TYR A 170 -6.69 9.60 -20.36
C TYR A 170 -5.80 9.31 -19.16
N THR A 171 -4.54 9.10 -19.42
CA THR A 171 -3.53 9.65 -18.55
C THR A 171 -3.34 11.08 -19.01
N SER A 172 -4.03 12.04 -18.39
CA SER A 172 -3.36 13.32 -18.23
C SER A 172 -1.98 12.94 -17.69
N PRO A 173 -0.87 13.35 -18.36
CA PRO A 173 0.45 13.11 -17.78
C PRO A 173 0.37 13.64 -16.36
N SER A 174 0.64 12.74 -15.41
CA SER A 174 0.83 13.19 -14.04
C SER A 174 1.99 14.19 -14.12
N PRO A 175 1.87 15.39 -13.59
CA PRO A 175 3.02 16.31 -13.58
C PRO A 175 4.14 15.83 -12.64
N ARG A 176 4.20 14.54 -12.35
CA ARG A 176 5.16 13.89 -11.46
C ARG A 176 5.89 12.70 -12.09
N ASP A 177 5.81 12.54 -13.40
CA ASP A 177 6.71 11.65 -14.15
C ASP A 177 7.91 12.45 -14.65
#